data_86bc4651eb8070c59dda844e43efed74
#
_entry.id   86bc4651eb8070c59dda844e43efed74
#
_cell.length_a   1.000
_cell.length_b   1.000
_cell.length_c   1.000
_cell.angle_alpha   90.00
_cell.angle_beta   90.00
_cell.angle_gamma   90.00
#
_symmetry.space_group_name_H-M   'P 1'
#
loop_
_entity.id
_entity.type
_entity.pdbx_description
1 polymer ?
#
loop_
_entity_poly.entity_id
_entity_poly.type
_entity_poly.pdbx_seq_one_letter_code
_entity_poly.pdbx_strand_id
1 'polypeptide(L)'
;MTWFKRQSGELDTSGEKKVRTEGLWVKCDSCRQVIWKKDLEDNLNVCPKCDKHFRIDARTRLAQLLDDNEYEVFDSNLISTDPLKFVDLKAYSSRLKQAKADTGLKDAVINARGKLNGRPVIVSSMEYSFIGGSMGAVVGEVITRAIEKAIETRTPVILVAASGGARMMEGVISLMQLAKISAALARLDAARVPYISVLTDPTTGGVTASFAMLGDLNIAEPGALIGFAGPRVIEQTIRQKLPPGFQRSEFLLEHGMLDAVVARKDLKGYIARALDFMVQAA
;
A
#
# COMPACT_ATOMS: atom_id res chain seq x y z
N MET A 1 -42.02 26.02 60.56
CA MET A 1 -40.59 26.33 60.75
C MET A 1 -39.90 26.13 59.41
N THR A 2 -39.64 27.24 58.72
CA THR A 2 -38.98 27.32 57.42
C THR A 2 -37.51 27.53 57.63
N TRP A 3 -36.67 26.60 57.16
CA TRP A 3 -35.24 26.84 57.12
C TRP A 3 -34.59 26.27 55.86
N PHE A 4 -33.78 27.16 55.20
CA PHE A 4 -32.88 27.02 54.07
C PHE A 4 -33.54 26.88 52.69
N LYS A 5 -33.77 28.02 52.05
CA LYS A 5 -33.65 28.20 50.61
C LYS A 5 -32.18 28.35 50.26
N ARG A 6 -31.60 27.37 49.59
CA ARG A 6 -30.31 27.51 48.91
C ARG A 6 -30.49 28.39 47.68
N GLN A 7 -29.87 29.55 47.65
CA GLN A 7 -29.71 30.34 46.43
C GLN A 7 -28.83 29.54 45.50
N SER A 8 -29.33 29.19 44.32
CA SER A 8 -28.56 28.67 43.20
C SER A 8 -27.74 29.82 42.63
N GLY A 9 -26.48 29.94 43.05
CA GLY A 9 -25.51 30.76 42.34
C GLY A 9 -25.29 30.14 40.93
N GLU A 10 -25.48 30.96 39.92
CA GLU A 10 -25.08 30.63 38.55
C GLU A 10 -23.58 30.34 38.56
N LEU A 11 -23.19 29.09 38.34
CA LEU A 11 -21.83 28.71 38.02
C LEU A 11 -21.53 29.23 36.61
N ASP A 12 -20.75 30.31 36.56
CA ASP A 12 -20.16 30.81 35.32
C ASP A 12 -19.24 29.72 34.74
N THR A 13 -19.80 28.93 33.82
CA THR A 13 -19.04 27.98 33.01
C THR A 13 -18.38 28.74 31.87
N SER A 14 -17.35 29.53 32.19
CA SER A 14 -16.36 29.93 31.22
C SER A 14 -15.71 28.65 30.69
N GLY A 15 -16.20 28.21 29.54
CA GLY A 15 -15.84 26.92 28.96
C GLY A 15 -14.35 26.89 28.62
N GLU A 16 -13.54 26.33 29.49
CA GLU A 16 -12.26 25.75 29.07
C GLU A 16 -12.57 24.71 27.98
N LYS A 17 -12.31 25.09 26.74
CA LYS A 17 -12.31 24.15 25.63
C LYS A 17 -11.27 23.08 25.97
N LYS A 18 -11.74 21.93 26.52
CA LYS A 18 -10.89 20.74 26.63
C LYS A 18 -10.45 20.39 25.22
N VAL A 19 -9.23 20.78 24.88
CA VAL A 19 -8.56 20.36 23.65
C VAL A 19 -8.49 18.85 23.72
N ARG A 20 -9.28 18.15 22.89
CA ARG A 20 -9.17 16.70 22.75
C ARG A 20 -7.82 16.41 22.09
N THR A 21 -6.84 15.98 22.86
CA THR A 21 -5.52 15.56 22.38
C THR A 21 -5.49 14.11 21.91
N GLU A 22 -6.60 13.38 22.02
CA GLU A 22 -6.74 12.04 21.52
C GLU A 22 -6.57 12.01 20.00
N GLY A 23 -5.66 11.17 19.52
CA GLY A 23 -5.37 11.01 18.08
C GLY A 23 -4.32 11.98 17.52
N LEU A 24 -3.79 12.92 18.32
CA LEU A 24 -2.73 13.85 17.88
C LEU A 24 -1.32 13.25 17.99
N TRP A 25 -1.18 12.14 18.71
CA TRP A 25 0.11 11.52 18.99
C TRP A 25 0.13 10.07 18.52
N VAL A 26 1.23 9.67 17.91
CA VAL A 26 1.49 8.31 17.45
C VAL A 26 2.73 7.78 18.17
N LYS A 27 2.64 6.57 18.74
CA LYS A 27 3.80 5.89 19.30
C LYS A 27 4.45 5.03 18.24
N CYS A 28 5.73 5.28 17.97
CA CYS A 28 6.50 4.43 17.05
C CYS A 28 6.68 3.04 17.66
N ASP A 29 6.32 1.99 16.91
CA ASP A 29 6.46 0.60 17.33
C ASP A 29 7.91 0.09 17.31
N SER A 30 8.79 0.76 16.57
CA SER A 30 10.23 0.48 16.52
C SER A 30 10.98 1.12 17.69
N CYS A 31 11.09 2.45 17.74
CA CYS A 31 11.87 3.15 18.77
C CYS A 31 11.08 3.52 20.03
N ARG A 32 9.77 3.22 20.08
CA ARG A 32 8.86 3.50 21.20
C ARG A 32 8.64 4.97 21.53
N GLN A 33 9.23 5.89 20.80
CA GLN A 33 9.04 7.33 20.98
C GLN A 33 7.64 7.76 20.56
N VAL A 34 7.12 8.77 21.28
CA VAL A 34 5.86 9.41 20.95
C VAL A 34 6.14 10.55 19.97
N ILE A 35 5.41 10.58 18.87
CA ILE A 35 5.60 11.51 17.76
C ILE A 35 4.29 12.26 17.55
N TRP A 36 4.37 13.58 17.35
CA TRP A 36 3.19 14.32 16.93
C TRP A 36 2.77 13.90 15.52
N LYS A 37 1.48 13.64 15.33
CA LYS A 37 0.96 13.10 14.08
C LYS A 37 1.27 13.99 12.88
N LYS A 38 1.20 15.32 13.07
CA LYS A 38 1.55 16.27 12.01
C LYS A 38 3.03 16.20 11.63
N ASP A 39 3.95 16.10 12.60
CA ASP A 39 5.38 15.94 12.28
C ASP A 39 5.65 14.63 11.52
N LEU A 40 4.88 13.59 11.81
CA LEU A 40 4.96 12.32 11.08
C LEU A 40 4.45 12.46 9.64
N GLU A 41 3.33 13.16 9.45
CA GLU A 41 2.74 13.42 8.13
C GLU A 41 3.65 14.33 7.30
N ASP A 42 4.17 15.41 7.88
CA ASP A 42 5.11 16.34 7.24
C ASP A 42 6.43 15.63 6.85
N ASN A 43 6.82 14.59 7.60
CA ASN A 43 7.96 13.71 7.27
C ASN A 43 7.54 12.48 6.43
N LEU A 44 6.52 12.59 5.59
CA LEU A 44 6.03 11.55 4.69
C LEU A 44 5.67 10.24 5.40
N ASN A 45 5.21 10.30 6.64
CA ASN A 45 4.93 9.15 7.48
C ASN A 45 6.16 8.26 7.75
N VAL A 46 7.32 8.87 7.86
CA VAL A 46 8.57 8.25 8.31
C VAL A 46 8.90 8.78 9.71
N CYS A 47 9.26 7.90 10.62
CA CYS A 47 9.60 8.30 11.99
C CYS A 47 10.81 9.26 12.00
N PRO A 48 10.70 10.49 12.52
CA PRO A 48 11.82 11.42 12.54
C PRO A 48 12.92 11.05 13.56
N LYS A 49 12.73 9.96 14.33
CA LYS A 49 13.68 9.50 15.36
C LYS A 49 14.46 8.26 14.99
N CYS A 50 13.91 7.39 14.15
CA CYS A 50 14.54 6.10 13.80
C CYS A 50 14.32 5.67 12.35
N ASP A 51 13.82 6.57 11.52
CA ASP A 51 13.56 6.34 10.09
C ASP A 51 12.63 5.16 9.78
N LYS A 52 11.88 4.66 10.76
CA LYS A 52 10.86 3.65 10.54
C LYS A 52 9.79 4.19 9.58
N HIS A 53 9.58 3.49 8.48
CA HIS A 53 8.52 3.78 7.52
C HIS A 53 7.19 3.23 8.06
N PHE A 54 6.23 4.12 8.32
CA PHE A 54 4.87 3.73 8.66
C PHE A 54 4.09 3.37 7.39
N ARG A 55 3.10 2.51 7.52
CA ARG A 55 2.17 2.23 6.42
C ARG A 55 1.38 3.49 6.09
N ILE A 56 1.16 3.69 4.81
CA ILE A 56 0.32 4.77 4.29
C ILE A 56 -0.73 4.19 3.37
N ASP A 57 -1.84 4.89 3.23
CA ASP A 57 -2.91 4.52 2.31
C ASP A 57 -2.53 4.78 0.85
N ALA A 58 -3.30 4.19 -0.05
CA ALA A 58 -3.04 4.27 -1.48
C ALA A 58 -3.13 5.72 -2.03
N ARG A 59 -4.03 6.56 -1.50
CA ARG A 59 -4.18 7.97 -1.93
C ARG A 59 -2.98 8.80 -1.50
N THR A 60 -2.54 8.65 -0.25
CA THR A 60 -1.32 9.28 0.26
C THR A 60 -0.10 8.87 -0.58
N ARG A 61 -0.02 7.61 -0.99
CA ARG A 61 1.06 7.14 -1.87
C ARG A 61 1.03 7.82 -3.23
N LEU A 62 -0.14 7.93 -3.84
CA LEU A 62 -0.31 8.64 -5.13
C LEU A 62 0.09 10.11 -5.01
N ALA A 63 -0.35 10.79 -3.95
CA ALA A 63 -0.02 12.19 -3.68
C ALA A 63 1.50 12.41 -3.48
N GLN A 64 2.23 11.44 -2.91
CA GLN A 64 3.68 11.53 -2.74
C GLN A 64 4.48 11.27 -4.03
N LEU A 65 3.94 10.49 -4.94
CA LEU A 65 4.62 10.14 -6.19
C LEU A 65 4.29 11.09 -7.34
N LEU A 66 3.03 11.49 -7.46
CA LEU A 66 2.57 12.30 -8.59
C LEU A 66 2.74 13.79 -8.32
N ASP A 67 2.94 14.56 -9.40
CA ASP A 67 3.19 15.99 -9.33
C ASP A 67 1.95 16.73 -8.87
N ASP A 68 2.12 17.71 -8.00
CA ASP A 68 1.09 18.64 -7.50
C ASP A 68 -0.18 17.97 -6.96
N ASN A 69 -0.12 16.66 -6.67
CA ASN A 69 -1.27 15.81 -6.33
C ASN A 69 -2.36 15.83 -7.43
N GLU A 70 -1.95 16.11 -8.67
CA GLU A 70 -2.83 16.12 -9.84
C GLU A 70 -2.79 14.77 -10.56
N TYR A 71 -3.87 14.02 -10.49
CA TYR A 71 -4.01 12.73 -11.18
C TYR A 71 -5.47 12.37 -11.44
N GLU A 72 -5.67 11.59 -12.47
CA GLU A 72 -6.96 11.02 -12.84
C GLU A 72 -7.04 9.56 -12.38
N VAL A 73 -8.03 9.26 -11.53
CA VAL A 73 -8.33 7.88 -11.13
C VAL A 73 -9.19 7.22 -12.20
N PHE A 74 -8.85 6.00 -12.61
CA PHE A 74 -9.61 5.24 -13.59
C PHE A 74 -9.89 3.80 -13.12
N ASP A 75 -10.87 3.12 -13.74
CA ASP A 75 -11.37 1.79 -13.39
C ASP A 75 -11.80 1.63 -11.92
N SER A 76 -12.19 2.72 -11.27
CA SER A 76 -12.63 2.75 -9.87
C SER A 76 -14.06 2.24 -9.64
N ASN A 77 -14.76 1.81 -10.68
CA ASN A 77 -16.14 1.33 -10.62
C ASN A 77 -16.26 -0.18 -10.38
N LEU A 78 -15.18 -0.92 -10.47
CA LEU A 78 -15.19 -2.38 -10.26
C LEU A 78 -15.38 -2.72 -8.79
N ILE A 79 -16.18 -3.74 -8.51
CA ILE A 79 -16.58 -4.13 -7.16
C ILE A 79 -16.48 -5.64 -7.00
N SER A 80 -15.75 -6.10 -5.97
CA SER A 80 -15.73 -7.52 -5.60
C SER A 80 -17.11 -8.00 -5.16
N THR A 81 -17.45 -9.19 -5.64
CA THR A 81 -18.64 -9.96 -5.25
C THR A 81 -18.23 -11.18 -4.43
N ASP A 82 -19.20 -11.87 -3.86
CA ASP A 82 -18.98 -13.11 -3.08
C ASP A 82 -19.62 -14.31 -3.79
N PRO A 83 -19.01 -14.81 -4.89
CA PRO A 83 -19.59 -15.90 -5.66
C PRO A 83 -19.58 -17.23 -4.91
N LEU A 84 -18.67 -17.40 -3.95
CA LEU A 84 -18.52 -18.63 -3.17
C LEU A 84 -19.36 -18.62 -1.89
N LYS A 85 -19.98 -17.48 -1.55
CA LYS A 85 -20.68 -17.29 -0.26
C LYS A 85 -19.81 -17.72 0.90
N PHE A 86 -18.53 -17.27 0.87
CA PHE A 86 -17.51 -17.69 1.81
C PHE A 86 -17.80 -17.21 3.23
N VAL A 87 -17.71 -18.12 4.18
CA VAL A 87 -17.86 -17.83 5.62
C VAL A 87 -16.76 -18.56 6.38
N ASP A 88 -15.99 -17.81 7.17
CA ASP A 88 -15.14 -18.32 8.25
C ASP A 88 -15.68 -17.79 9.59
N LEU A 89 -14.92 -16.98 10.32
CA LEU A 89 -15.41 -16.26 11.50
C LEU A 89 -16.44 -15.17 11.17
N LYS A 90 -16.42 -14.67 9.92
CA LYS A 90 -17.36 -13.66 9.40
C LYS A 90 -17.60 -13.91 7.91
N ALA A 91 -18.81 -13.65 7.45
CA ALA A 91 -19.13 -13.72 6.02
C ALA A 91 -18.25 -12.73 5.21
N TYR A 92 -17.76 -13.15 4.05
CA TYR A 92 -16.94 -12.33 3.17
C TYR A 92 -17.66 -11.05 2.71
N SER A 93 -18.95 -11.15 2.42
CA SER A 93 -19.80 -10.00 2.11
C SER A 93 -19.80 -8.93 3.21
N SER A 94 -19.78 -9.34 4.50
CA SER A 94 -19.67 -8.43 5.64
C SER A 94 -18.30 -7.77 5.72
N ARG A 95 -17.22 -8.52 5.43
CA ARG A 95 -15.85 -7.96 5.36
C ARG A 95 -15.72 -6.94 4.24
N LEU A 96 -16.28 -7.21 3.06
CA LEU A 96 -16.31 -6.27 1.94
C LEU A 96 -17.04 -4.97 2.31
N LYS A 97 -18.20 -5.09 2.95
CA LYS A 97 -18.97 -3.92 3.40
C LYS A 97 -18.17 -3.07 4.38
N GLN A 98 -17.53 -3.71 5.36
CA GLN A 98 -16.69 -3.03 6.35
C GLN A 98 -15.49 -2.35 5.69
N ALA A 99 -14.72 -3.07 4.87
CA ALA A 99 -13.54 -2.52 4.20
C ALA A 99 -13.87 -1.31 3.31
N LYS A 100 -15.00 -1.37 2.59
CA LYS A 100 -15.51 -0.23 1.80
C LYS A 100 -15.85 0.98 2.68
N ALA A 101 -16.44 0.76 3.85
CA ALA A 101 -16.78 1.83 4.77
C ALA A 101 -15.53 2.47 5.38
N ASP A 102 -14.54 1.65 5.76
CA ASP A 102 -13.32 2.10 6.43
C ASP A 102 -12.35 2.83 5.49
N THR A 103 -12.26 2.39 4.23
CA THR A 103 -11.28 2.94 3.26
C THR A 103 -11.90 3.92 2.25
N GLY A 104 -13.20 3.90 2.07
CA GLY A 104 -13.88 4.63 1.00
C GLY A 104 -13.57 4.11 -0.40
N LEU A 105 -12.90 2.96 -0.52
CA LEU A 105 -12.54 2.33 -1.80
C LEU A 105 -13.51 1.22 -2.19
N LYS A 106 -13.51 0.87 -3.45
CA LYS A 106 -14.28 -0.27 -3.98
C LYS A 106 -13.57 -1.60 -3.79
N ASP A 107 -12.22 -1.59 -3.88
CA ASP A 107 -11.35 -2.73 -3.62
C ASP A 107 -9.94 -2.27 -3.23
N ALA A 108 -9.00 -3.19 -3.04
CA ALA A 108 -7.68 -2.98 -2.46
C ALA A 108 -6.64 -2.37 -3.43
N VAL A 109 -7.05 -1.60 -4.43
CA VAL A 109 -6.13 -0.95 -5.37
C VAL A 109 -6.77 0.29 -5.99
N ILE A 110 -5.94 1.30 -6.29
CA ILE A 110 -6.31 2.49 -7.06
C ILE A 110 -5.37 2.59 -8.26
N ASN A 111 -5.94 2.74 -9.45
CA ASN A 111 -5.20 3.15 -10.65
C ASN A 111 -5.29 4.66 -10.83
N ALA A 112 -4.16 5.28 -11.09
CA ALA A 112 -4.08 6.71 -11.38
C ALA A 112 -3.20 6.98 -12.59
N ARG A 113 -3.58 7.99 -13.38
CA ARG A 113 -2.77 8.55 -14.46
C ARG A 113 -2.38 9.97 -14.06
N GLY A 114 -1.10 10.29 -14.12
CA GLY A 114 -0.57 11.59 -13.73
C GLY A 114 0.84 11.80 -14.28
N LYS A 115 1.55 12.76 -13.70
CA LYS A 115 2.96 13.04 -14.03
C LYS A 115 3.85 12.78 -12.82
N LEU A 116 5.05 12.32 -13.10
CA LEU A 116 6.15 12.17 -12.13
C LEU A 116 7.36 12.92 -12.67
N ASN A 117 7.73 14.01 -12.03
CA ASN A 117 8.72 14.97 -12.52
C ASN A 117 8.48 15.36 -14.00
N GLY A 118 7.24 15.73 -14.32
CA GLY A 118 6.81 16.15 -15.65
C GLY A 118 6.54 15.00 -16.65
N ARG A 119 7.01 13.77 -16.38
CA ARG A 119 6.83 12.61 -17.25
C ARG A 119 5.47 11.94 -16.99
N PRO A 120 4.65 11.69 -18.02
CA PRO A 120 3.43 10.89 -17.87
C PRO A 120 3.75 9.48 -17.34
N VAL A 121 2.97 9.03 -16.36
CA VAL A 121 3.08 7.69 -15.77
C VAL A 121 1.70 7.15 -15.43
N ILE A 122 1.57 5.83 -15.40
CA ILE A 122 0.44 5.13 -14.81
C ILE A 122 0.90 4.50 -13.49
N VAL A 123 0.18 4.77 -12.41
CA VAL A 123 0.49 4.24 -11.08
C VAL A 123 -0.68 3.40 -10.58
N SER A 124 -0.40 2.13 -10.24
CA SER A 124 -1.32 1.29 -9.48
C SER A 124 -0.83 1.21 -8.03
N SER A 125 -1.61 1.73 -7.09
CA SER A 125 -1.27 1.70 -5.67
C SER A 125 -2.22 0.79 -4.90
N MET A 126 -1.68 -0.25 -4.24
CA MET A 126 -2.46 -1.16 -3.42
C MET A 126 -2.78 -0.53 -2.05
N GLU A 127 -3.96 -0.89 -1.51
CA GLU A 127 -4.47 -0.42 -0.23
C GLU A 127 -4.48 -1.56 0.80
N TYR A 128 -3.53 -1.50 1.73
CA TYR A 128 -3.41 -2.55 2.74
C TYR A 128 -4.59 -2.61 3.72
N SER A 129 -5.21 -1.47 4.02
CA SER A 129 -6.35 -1.40 4.94
C SER A 129 -7.60 -2.08 4.39
N PHE A 130 -7.67 -2.32 3.07
CA PHE A 130 -8.75 -3.08 2.45
C PHE A 130 -8.43 -4.59 2.49
N ILE A 131 -8.90 -5.27 3.51
CA ILE A 131 -8.73 -6.74 3.73
C ILE A 131 -7.25 -7.16 3.60
N GLY A 132 -6.35 -6.43 4.26
CA GLY A 132 -4.91 -6.72 4.23
C GLY A 132 -4.26 -6.52 2.86
N GLY A 133 -4.81 -5.69 1.98
CA GLY A 133 -4.33 -5.50 0.61
C GLY A 133 -4.42 -6.77 -0.23
N SER A 134 -5.26 -7.73 0.16
CA SER A 134 -5.32 -9.03 -0.50
C SER A 134 -5.85 -8.92 -1.92
N MET A 135 -5.19 -9.63 -2.85
CA MET A 135 -5.54 -9.64 -4.26
C MET A 135 -6.68 -10.61 -4.54
N GLY A 136 -7.85 -10.10 -4.91
CA GLY A 136 -8.98 -10.82 -5.47
C GLY A 136 -9.15 -10.53 -6.96
N ALA A 137 -10.27 -10.99 -7.53
CA ALA A 137 -10.61 -10.82 -8.95
C ALA A 137 -10.55 -9.34 -9.40
N VAL A 138 -11.09 -8.43 -8.60
CA VAL A 138 -11.11 -7.00 -8.93
C VAL A 138 -9.71 -6.39 -8.92
N VAL A 139 -8.89 -6.69 -7.91
CA VAL A 139 -7.50 -6.20 -7.88
C VAL A 139 -6.74 -6.66 -9.11
N GLY A 140 -6.87 -7.96 -9.46
CA GLY A 140 -6.23 -8.51 -10.65
C GLY A 140 -6.71 -7.84 -11.94
N GLU A 141 -8.01 -7.60 -12.09
CA GLU A 141 -8.58 -6.90 -13.24
C GLU A 141 -8.08 -5.45 -13.33
N VAL A 142 -8.14 -4.71 -12.22
CA VAL A 142 -7.73 -3.30 -12.17
C VAL A 142 -6.26 -3.14 -12.56
N ILE A 143 -5.37 -3.97 -11.98
CA ILE A 143 -3.93 -3.95 -12.34
C ILE A 143 -3.73 -4.33 -13.81
N THR A 144 -4.44 -5.35 -14.31
CA THR A 144 -4.35 -5.77 -15.72
C THR A 144 -4.73 -4.61 -16.65
N ARG A 145 -5.81 -3.89 -16.38
CA ARG A 145 -6.23 -2.73 -17.17
C ARG A 145 -5.22 -1.58 -17.14
N ALA A 146 -4.57 -1.35 -15.98
CA ALA A 146 -3.48 -0.37 -15.92
C ALA A 146 -2.33 -0.73 -16.87
N ILE A 147 -1.94 -2.01 -16.91
CA ILE A 147 -0.90 -2.52 -17.80
C ILE A 147 -1.34 -2.41 -19.27
N GLU A 148 -2.57 -2.79 -19.60
CA GLU A 148 -3.12 -2.68 -20.96
C GLU A 148 -3.18 -1.22 -21.41
N LYS A 149 -3.61 -0.31 -20.52
CA LYS A 149 -3.61 1.12 -20.78
C LYS A 149 -2.21 1.68 -21.02
N ALA A 150 -1.22 1.19 -20.26
CA ALA A 150 0.18 1.55 -20.44
C ALA A 150 0.71 1.12 -21.82
N ILE A 151 0.36 -0.08 -22.29
CA ILE A 151 0.71 -0.56 -23.62
C ILE A 151 0.11 0.35 -24.70
N GLU A 152 -1.20 0.65 -24.59
CA GLU A 152 -1.91 1.50 -25.54
C GLU A 152 -1.30 2.90 -25.65
N THR A 153 -0.95 3.50 -24.51
CA THR A 153 -0.47 4.89 -24.45
C THR A 153 1.07 5.00 -24.45
N ARG A 154 1.79 3.88 -24.49
CA ARG A 154 3.25 3.83 -24.38
C ARG A 154 3.77 4.56 -23.14
N THR A 155 3.05 4.44 -22.03
CA THR A 155 3.31 5.16 -20.77
C THR A 155 3.88 4.19 -19.73
N PRO A 156 5.00 4.52 -19.05
CA PRO A 156 5.57 3.66 -17.99
C PRO A 156 4.58 3.34 -16.88
N VAL A 157 4.68 2.11 -16.35
CA VAL A 157 3.87 1.63 -15.22
C VAL A 157 4.70 1.60 -13.95
N ILE A 158 4.12 2.13 -12.88
CA ILE A 158 4.64 2.00 -11.52
C ILE A 158 3.59 1.25 -10.71
N LEU A 159 3.93 0.10 -10.14
CA LEU A 159 3.04 -0.67 -9.31
C LEU A 159 3.55 -0.67 -7.88
N VAL A 160 2.79 -0.07 -6.97
CA VAL A 160 3.14 -0.03 -5.54
C VAL A 160 2.40 -1.13 -4.82
N ALA A 161 3.14 -2.17 -4.42
CA ALA A 161 2.61 -3.33 -3.74
C ALA A 161 2.54 -3.11 -2.22
N ALA A 162 1.38 -3.39 -1.63
CA ALA A 162 1.13 -3.40 -0.19
C ALA A 162 0.09 -4.50 0.10
N SER A 163 0.54 -5.74 0.37
CA SER A 163 -0.36 -6.88 0.33
C SER A 163 0.05 -8.04 1.23
N GLY A 164 -0.94 -8.66 1.85
CA GLY A 164 -0.81 -9.96 2.51
C GLY A 164 -0.89 -11.17 1.56
N GLY A 165 -1.09 -10.97 0.24
CA GLY A 165 -1.14 -12.03 -0.76
C GLY A 165 -2.49 -12.24 -1.42
N ALA A 166 -2.75 -13.46 -1.91
CA ALA A 166 -4.00 -13.80 -2.58
C ALA A 166 -5.20 -13.81 -1.60
N ARG A 167 -6.36 -13.34 -2.05
CA ARG A 167 -7.59 -13.27 -1.26
C ARG A 167 -8.25 -14.65 -1.13
N MET A 168 -8.05 -15.30 0.01
CA MET A 168 -8.53 -16.66 0.26
C MET A 168 -10.04 -16.82 0.07
N MET A 169 -10.83 -15.80 0.40
CA MET A 169 -12.29 -15.81 0.29
C MET A 169 -12.81 -15.93 -1.14
N GLU A 170 -11.97 -15.67 -2.13
CA GLU A 170 -12.30 -15.84 -3.55
C GLU A 170 -11.71 -17.14 -4.15
N GLY A 171 -11.08 -17.97 -3.31
CA GLY A 171 -10.58 -19.28 -3.68
C GLY A 171 -9.61 -19.25 -4.88
N VAL A 172 -9.75 -20.18 -5.81
CA VAL A 172 -8.89 -20.31 -7.00
C VAL A 172 -8.92 -19.08 -7.91
N ILE A 173 -10.00 -18.30 -7.89
CA ILE A 173 -10.14 -17.10 -8.72
C ILE A 173 -9.06 -16.08 -8.35
N SER A 174 -8.74 -15.92 -7.05
CA SER A 174 -7.66 -15.04 -6.62
C SER A 174 -6.29 -15.53 -7.09
N LEU A 175 -6.05 -16.84 -7.14
CA LEU A 175 -4.79 -17.40 -7.66
C LEU A 175 -4.66 -17.19 -9.17
N MET A 176 -5.75 -17.28 -9.92
CA MET A 176 -5.74 -17.04 -11.37
C MET A 176 -5.40 -15.59 -11.74
N GLN A 177 -5.55 -14.64 -10.80
CA GLN A 177 -5.11 -13.26 -11.03
C GLN A 177 -3.58 -13.14 -11.16
N LEU A 178 -2.82 -14.01 -10.50
CA LEU A 178 -1.35 -14.08 -10.65
C LEU A 178 -0.98 -14.32 -12.12
N ALA A 179 -1.58 -15.35 -12.73
CA ALA A 179 -1.36 -15.69 -14.13
C ALA A 179 -1.83 -14.57 -15.07
N LYS A 180 -3.00 -13.98 -14.79
CA LYS A 180 -3.58 -12.90 -15.60
C LYS A 180 -2.69 -11.67 -15.65
N ILE A 181 -2.23 -11.18 -14.49
CA ILE A 181 -1.35 -10.02 -14.42
C ILE A 181 0.01 -10.34 -15.08
N SER A 182 0.59 -11.52 -14.81
CA SER A 182 1.88 -11.92 -15.41
C SER A 182 1.79 -11.99 -16.94
N ALA A 183 0.68 -12.48 -17.50
CA ALA A 183 0.44 -12.48 -18.94
C ALA A 183 0.33 -11.07 -19.53
N ALA A 184 -0.28 -10.13 -18.79
CA ALA A 184 -0.33 -8.73 -19.20
C ALA A 184 1.07 -8.08 -19.14
N LEU A 185 1.88 -8.38 -18.12
CA LEU A 185 3.26 -7.92 -18.02
C LEU A 185 4.14 -8.44 -19.14
N ALA A 186 3.97 -9.69 -19.56
CA ALA A 186 4.69 -10.24 -20.72
C ALA A 186 4.36 -9.47 -22.03
N ARG A 187 3.11 -8.99 -22.17
CA ARG A 187 2.73 -8.11 -23.29
C ARG A 187 3.32 -6.71 -23.16
N LEU A 188 3.44 -6.19 -21.94
CA LEU A 188 4.08 -4.90 -21.64
C LEU A 188 5.58 -4.94 -22.01
N ASP A 189 6.27 -6.01 -21.61
CA ASP A 189 7.68 -6.23 -21.98
C ASP A 189 7.86 -6.33 -23.51
N ALA A 190 7.04 -7.11 -24.18
CA ALA A 190 7.05 -7.19 -25.65
C ALA A 190 6.79 -5.82 -26.32
N ALA A 191 6.00 -4.96 -25.68
CA ALA A 191 5.77 -3.59 -26.11
C ALA A 191 6.91 -2.63 -25.74
N ARG A 192 7.94 -3.09 -24.99
CA ARG A 192 9.06 -2.26 -24.51
C ARG A 192 8.58 -1.04 -23.71
N VAL A 193 7.60 -1.22 -22.84
CA VAL A 193 7.11 -0.18 -21.93
C VAL A 193 7.63 -0.50 -20.52
N PRO A 194 8.35 0.41 -19.87
CA PRO A 194 8.95 0.15 -18.56
C PRO A 194 7.94 -0.15 -17.47
N TYR A 195 8.28 -1.13 -16.62
CA TYR A 195 7.58 -1.49 -15.42
C TYR A 195 8.47 -1.36 -14.18
N ILE A 196 8.14 -0.45 -13.27
CA ILE A 196 8.83 -0.31 -11.97
C ILE A 196 7.92 -0.86 -10.88
N SER A 197 8.43 -1.87 -10.15
CA SER A 197 7.78 -2.41 -8.98
C SER A 197 8.32 -1.75 -7.71
N VAL A 198 7.42 -1.22 -6.87
CA VAL A 198 7.72 -0.64 -5.57
C VAL A 198 7.12 -1.52 -4.48
N LEU A 199 7.97 -2.18 -3.71
CA LEU A 199 7.56 -3.12 -2.67
C LEU A 199 7.56 -2.42 -1.31
N THR A 200 6.40 -2.40 -0.64
CA THR A 200 6.24 -1.76 0.66
C THR A 200 5.90 -2.78 1.77
N ASP A 201 5.86 -2.33 3.02
CA ASP A 201 5.59 -3.20 4.17
C ASP A 201 4.08 -3.40 4.43
N PRO A 202 3.56 -4.65 4.29
CA PRO A 202 4.20 -5.85 3.77
C PRO A 202 3.89 -6.07 2.28
N THR A 203 4.74 -6.83 1.60
CA THR A 203 4.44 -7.43 0.29
C THR A 203 4.69 -8.92 0.39
N THR A 204 3.63 -9.73 0.51
CA THR A 204 3.77 -11.16 0.84
C THR A 204 2.87 -12.06 -0.01
N GLY A 205 3.09 -13.36 0.12
CA GLY A 205 2.28 -14.39 -0.50
C GLY A 205 2.33 -14.40 -2.02
N GLY A 206 1.19 -14.66 -2.64
CA GLY A 206 1.06 -14.72 -4.10
C GLY A 206 1.43 -13.41 -4.81
N VAL A 207 1.29 -12.26 -4.16
CA VAL A 207 1.66 -10.97 -4.74
C VAL A 207 3.18 -10.90 -4.94
N THR A 208 3.98 -11.26 -3.93
CA THR A 208 5.44 -11.36 -4.07
C THR A 208 5.84 -12.43 -5.08
N ALA A 209 5.18 -13.59 -5.05
CA ALA A 209 5.49 -14.70 -5.95
C ALA A 209 5.04 -14.47 -7.41
N SER A 210 4.59 -13.27 -7.76
CA SER A 210 4.12 -12.93 -9.10
C SER A 210 4.54 -11.51 -9.50
N PHE A 211 3.58 -10.66 -9.81
CA PHE A 211 3.81 -9.36 -10.43
C PHE A 211 4.73 -8.42 -9.63
N ALA A 212 4.73 -8.51 -8.29
CA ALA A 212 5.54 -7.61 -7.49
C ALA A 212 7.07 -7.84 -7.64
N MET A 213 7.49 -9.01 -8.14
CA MET A 213 8.90 -9.34 -8.41
C MET A 213 9.22 -9.45 -9.90
N LEU A 214 8.33 -8.95 -10.77
CA LEU A 214 8.49 -8.99 -12.22
C LEU A 214 8.77 -7.60 -12.83
N GLY A 215 9.17 -6.62 -12.01
CA GLY A 215 9.56 -5.30 -12.49
C GLY A 215 10.86 -5.36 -13.30
N ASP A 216 11.01 -4.49 -14.30
CA ASP A 216 12.31 -4.19 -14.89
C ASP A 216 13.23 -3.60 -13.83
N LEU A 217 12.64 -2.99 -12.78
CA LEU A 217 13.31 -2.51 -11.59
C LEU A 217 12.44 -2.80 -10.36
N ASN A 218 12.99 -3.56 -9.41
CA ASN A 218 12.33 -3.92 -8.16
C ASN A 218 12.92 -3.10 -7.01
N ILE A 219 12.16 -2.10 -6.55
CA ILE A 219 12.58 -1.15 -5.50
C ILE A 219 11.80 -1.44 -4.23
N ALA A 220 12.45 -1.45 -3.07
CA ALA A 220 11.75 -1.60 -1.81
C ALA A 220 11.94 -0.38 -0.89
N GLU A 221 10.96 -0.12 -0.02
CA GLU A 221 11.15 0.78 1.11
C GLU A 221 12.00 0.11 2.20
N PRO A 222 12.79 0.89 2.98
CA PRO A 222 13.59 0.36 4.08
C PRO A 222 12.77 -0.44 5.09
N GLY A 223 13.28 -1.59 5.50
CA GLY A 223 12.68 -2.47 6.49
C GLY A 223 11.38 -3.15 6.06
N ALA A 224 10.96 -3.06 4.80
CA ALA A 224 9.75 -3.68 4.30
C ALA A 224 9.85 -5.21 4.40
N LEU A 225 8.78 -5.84 4.89
CA LEU A 225 8.63 -7.29 4.91
C LEU A 225 8.19 -7.78 3.54
N ILE A 226 9.05 -8.53 2.87
CA ILE A 226 8.82 -9.02 1.51
C ILE A 226 9.15 -10.51 1.47
N GLY A 227 8.20 -11.34 1.06
CA GLY A 227 8.42 -12.79 0.98
C GLY A 227 7.17 -13.58 0.66
N PHE A 228 7.32 -14.84 0.26
CA PHE A 228 6.16 -15.69 -0.04
C PHE A 228 5.43 -16.09 1.23
N ALA A 229 6.04 -16.92 2.07
CA ALA A 229 5.47 -17.26 3.37
C ALA A 229 5.87 -16.23 4.42
N GLY A 230 4.92 -15.81 5.26
CA GLY A 230 5.25 -14.91 6.38
C GLY A 230 6.17 -15.58 7.41
N PRO A 231 7.01 -14.81 8.14
CA PRO A 231 7.98 -15.34 9.12
C PRO A 231 7.34 -16.32 10.11
N ARG A 232 6.17 -16.00 10.63
CA ARG A 232 5.44 -16.85 11.58
C ARG A 232 5.14 -18.25 11.00
N VAL A 233 4.73 -18.31 9.74
CA VAL A 233 4.39 -19.58 9.07
C VAL A 233 5.66 -20.41 8.90
N ILE A 234 6.76 -19.78 8.49
CA ILE A 234 8.06 -20.45 8.32
C ILE A 234 8.52 -21.01 9.66
N GLU A 235 8.59 -20.19 10.72
CA GLU A 235 9.05 -20.60 12.05
C GLU A 235 8.22 -21.75 12.60
N GLN A 236 6.90 -21.72 12.43
CA GLN A 236 6.02 -22.81 12.85
C GLN A 236 6.26 -24.10 12.06
N THR A 237 6.59 -24.01 10.79
CA THR A 237 6.83 -25.15 9.92
C THR A 237 8.18 -25.80 10.20
N ILE A 238 9.26 -25.00 10.27
CA ILE A 238 10.61 -25.53 10.51
C ILE A 238 10.94 -25.67 12.00
N ARG A 239 10.07 -25.16 12.89
CA ARG A 239 10.24 -25.16 14.35
C ARG A 239 11.53 -24.50 14.84
N GLN A 240 11.98 -23.49 14.11
CA GLN A 240 13.19 -22.71 14.42
C GLN A 240 12.87 -21.23 14.28
N LYS A 241 13.60 -20.39 15.05
CA LYS A 241 13.52 -18.94 14.90
C LYS A 241 14.31 -18.50 13.67
N LEU A 242 13.75 -17.57 12.94
CA LEU A 242 14.41 -16.98 11.79
C LEU A 242 15.52 -16.01 12.23
N PRO A 243 16.59 -15.87 11.45
CA PRO A 243 17.62 -14.86 11.70
C PRO A 243 17.02 -13.44 11.76
N PRO A 244 17.61 -12.54 12.57
CA PRO A 244 17.23 -11.13 12.56
C PRO A 244 17.34 -10.56 11.15
N GLY A 245 16.33 -9.76 10.72
CA GLY A 245 16.32 -9.14 9.40
C GLY A 245 15.88 -10.06 8.25
N PHE A 246 15.61 -11.33 8.49
CA PHE A 246 15.14 -12.25 7.46
C PHE A 246 13.88 -11.73 6.75
N GLN A 247 13.84 -11.82 5.43
CA GLN A 247 12.78 -11.28 4.55
C GLN A 247 12.58 -9.75 4.65
N ARG A 248 13.52 -8.99 5.22
CA ARG A 248 13.49 -7.54 5.12
C ARG A 248 14.14 -7.09 3.81
N SER A 249 13.76 -5.90 3.37
CA SER A 249 14.26 -5.33 2.11
C SER A 249 15.78 -5.33 2.02
N GLU A 250 16.49 -5.01 3.10
CA GLU A 250 17.95 -5.00 3.15
C GLU A 250 18.55 -6.40 2.91
N PHE A 251 17.97 -7.41 3.60
CA PHE A 251 18.34 -8.81 3.40
C PHE A 251 18.13 -9.26 1.95
N LEU A 252 17.00 -8.88 1.35
CA LEU A 252 16.69 -9.24 -0.03
C LEU A 252 17.59 -8.55 -1.05
N LEU A 253 18.00 -7.30 -0.78
CA LEU A 253 18.98 -6.59 -1.59
C LEU A 253 20.34 -7.31 -1.57
N GLU A 254 20.83 -7.69 -0.38
CA GLU A 254 22.09 -8.44 -0.22
C GLU A 254 22.06 -9.80 -0.94
N HIS A 255 20.88 -10.40 -1.09
CA HIS A 255 20.70 -11.69 -1.78
C HIS A 255 20.29 -11.56 -3.26
N GLY A 256 20.35 -10.37 -3.83
CA GLY A 256 20.11 -10.14 -5.25
C GLY A 256 18.67 -10.25 -5.69
N MET A 257 17.71 -10.17 -4.76
CA MET A 257 16.28 -10.20 -5.07
C MET A 257 15.67 -8.82 -5.31
N LEU A 258 16.38 -7.76 -4.96
CA LEU A 258 16.00 -6.37 -5.18
C LEU A 258 17.10 -5.62 -5.87
N ASP A 259 16.76 -4.61 -6.65
CA ASP A 259 17.72 -3.72 -7.33
C ASP A 259 18.11 -2.54 -6.42
N ALA A 260 17.18 -2.11 -5.55
CA ALA A 260 17.46 -1.01 -4.61
C ALA A 260 16.53 -1.03 -3.39
N VAL A 261 17.05 -0.50 -2.27
CA VAL A 261 16.27 -0.09 -1.12
C VAL A 261 16.33 1.43 -1.03
N VAL A 262 15.18 2.10 -1.16
CA VAL A 262 15.10 3.55 -1.32
C VAL A 262 14.15 4.15 -0.27
N ALA A 263 14.65 5.11 0.49
CA ALA A 263 13.83 5.81 1.47
C ALA A 263 12.70 6.59 0.77
N ARG A 264 11.55 6.67 1.41
CA ARG A 264 10.33 7.29 0.86
C ARG A 264 10.54 8.71 0.35
N LYS A 265 11.35 9.50 1.06
CA LYS A 265 11.69 10.88 0.67
C LYS A 265 12.44 10.95 -0.67
N ASP A 266 13.20 9.91 -1.01
CA ASP A 266 14.03 9.87 -2.20
C ASP A 266 13.37 9.09 -3.35
N LEU A 267 12.27 8.37 -3.06
CA LEU A 267 11.64 7.42 -3.98
C LEU A 267 11.18 8.06 -5.28
N LYS A 268 10.48 9.20 -5.21
CA LYS A 268 10.02 9.93 -6.41
C LYS A 268 11.19 10.31 -7.32
N GLY A 269 12.23 10.90 -6.76
CA GLY A 269 13.43 11.28 -7.52
C GLY A 269 14.21 10.08 -8.06
N TYR A 270 14.25 8.97 -7.32
CA TYR A 270 14.89 7.74 -7.78
C TYR A 270 14.16 7.16 -9.01
N ILE A 271 12.83 7.04 -8.92
CA ILE A 271 12.00 6.54 -10.03
C ILE A 271 12.12 7.46 -11.26
N ALA A 272 12.12 8.78 -11.07
CA ALA A 272 12.27 9.73 -12.17
C ALA A 272 13.59 9.47 -12.94
N ARG A 273 14.72 9.39 -12.23
CA ARG A 273 16.02 9.11 -12.85
C ARG A 273 16.07 7.73 -13.54
N ALA A 274 15.48 6.71 -12.93
CA ALA A 274 15.38 5.39 -13.54
C ALA A 274 14.64 5.44 -14.89
N LEU A 275 13.49 6.14 -14.90
CA LEU A 275 12.72 6.32 -16.13
C LEU A 275 13.46 7.15 -17.20
N ASP A 276 14.33 8.07 -16.81
CA ASP A 276 15.16 8.83 -17.76
C ASP A 276 16.14 7.91 -18.53
N PHE A 277 16.60 6.82 -17.89
CA PHE A 277 17.44 5.80 -18.56
C PHE A 277 16.60 4.82 -19.39
N MET A 278 15.41 4.43 -18.89
CA MET A 278 14.58 3.39 -19.53
C MET A 278 13.78 3.93 -20.73
N VAL A 279 13.36 5.18 -20.67
CA VAL A 279 12.59 5.84 -21.72
C VAL A 279 13.52 6.82 -22.42
N GLN A 280 14.26 6.36 -23.41
CA GLN A 280 15.00 7.26 -24.30
C GLN A 280 14.01 8.22 -24.98
N ALA A 281 14.41 9.50 -25.06
CA ALA A 281 13.63 10.47 -25.81
C ALA A 281 13.44 9.97 -27.25
N ALA A 282 12.17 9.78 -27.65
CA ALA A 282 11.82 9.40 -29.02
C ALA A 282 12.08 10.57 -29.97
#